data_d16af581cf21f9663c4102eaa4e03595
#
_entry.id   d16af581cf21f9663c4102eaa4e03595
#
_cell.length_a   1.000
_cell.length_b   1.000
_cell.length_c   1.000
_cell.angle_alpha   90.00
_cell.angle_beta   90.00
_cell.angle_gamma   90.00
#
_symmetry.space_group_name_H-M   'P 1'
#
loop_
_entity.id
_entity.type
_entity.pdbx_description
1 polymer ?
#
loop_
_entity_poly.entity_id
_entity_poly.type
_entity_poly.pdbx_seq_one_letter_code
_entity_poly.pdbx_strand_id
1 'polypeptide(L)'
;MNTIDQRARNLAIAVTLVAAMPQAAQSDEFTDADLARWKQEYMTVVEKGEQLFHGGLQSKNTVSCDQCHPNAANTHPETYPKFQQQLGRVIAFREMINWCLMNPLEGETLALDDPRMIALEAYATYERRGVPLDPGKH
;
A
#
# COMPACT_ATOMS: atom_id res chain seq x y z
N MET A 1 -22.55 -45.20 75.87
CA MET A 1 -21.75 -44.03 76.26
C MET A 1 -20.84 -43.79 75.14
N ASN A 2 -20.86 -42.61 74.63
CA ASN A 2 -20.15 -41.85 73.59
C ASN A 2 -20.94 -41.65 72.29
N THR A 3 -21.68 -40.60 72.34
CA THR A 3 -22.23 -39.91 71.18
C THR A 3 -21.13 -39.18 70.49
N ILE A 4 -20.80 -39.60 69.26
CA ILE A 4 -19.91 -38.89 68.37
C ILE A 4 -20.77 -38.02 67.44
N ASP A 5 -20.68 -36.74 67.67
CA ASP A 5 -21.35 -35.68 66.98
C ASP A 5 -20.80 -35.58 65.56
N GLN A 6 -21.56 -36.00 64.55
CA GLN A 6 -21.23 -35.83 63.14
C GLN A 6 -21.74 -34.49 62.63
N ARG A 7 -20.97 -33.44 62.83
CA ARG A 7 -21.24 -32.20 62.15
C ARG A 7 -20.73 -32.30 60.69
N ALA A 8 -21.66 -32.63 59.82
CA ALA A 8 -21.44 -32.54 58.41
C ALA A 8 -21.16 -31.10 58.00
N ARG A 9 -19.92 -30.82 57.62
CA ARG A 9 -19.54 -29.53 57.02
C ARG A 9 -19.92 -29.57 55.54
N ASN A 10 -21.07 -28.95 55.23
CA ASN A 10 -21.43 -28.66 53.84
C ASN A 10 -20.52 -27.55 53.31
N LEU A 11 -19.50 -27.92 52.55
CA LEU A 11 -18.67 -27.01 51.82
C LEU A 11 -19.38 -26.71 50.50
N ALA A 12 -20.11 -25.60 50.45
CA ALA A 12 -20.70 -25.12 49.19
C ALA A 12 -19.58 -24.49 48.34
N ILE A 13 -19.20 -25.23 47.30
CA ILE A 13 -18.30 -24.73 46.26
C ILE A 13 -19.14 -23.82 45.36
N ALA A 14 -19.00 -22.52 45.53
CA ALA A 14 -19.54 -21.52 44.58
C ALA A 14 -18.68 -21.54 43.33
N VAL A 15 -19.16 -22.17 42.28
CA VAL A 15 -18.55 -22.08 40.93
C VAL A 15 -18.97 -20.75 40.34
N THR A 16 -18.10 -19.76 40.40
CA THR A 16 -18.26 -18.50 39.67
C THR A 16 -18.00 -18.76 38.20
N LEU A 17 -19.06 -18.83 37.40
CA LEU A 17 -18.97 -18.80 35.95
C LEU A 17 -18.54 -17.39 35.56
N VAL A 18 -17.26 -17.21 35.24
CA VAL A 18 -16.79 -16.00 34.56
C VAL A 18 -17.25 -16.10 33.10
N ALA A 19 -18.34 -15.42 32.78
CA ALA A 19 -18.77 -15.27 31.39
C ALA A 19 -17.69 -14.48 30.64
N ALA A 20 -16.92 -15.17 29.82
CA ALA A 20 -16.02 -14.53 28.85
C ALA A 20 -16.89 -13.78 27.84
N MET A 21 -17.08 -12.48 28.04
CA MET A 21 -17.67 -11.63 27.01
C MET A 21 -16.73 -11.60 25.82
N PRO A 22 -17.23 -11.87 24.60
CA PRO A 22 -16.41 -11.66 23.41
C PRO A 22 -16.03 -10.20 23.38
N GLN A 23 -14.74 -9.90 23.51
CA GLN A 23 -14.23 -8.58 23.16
C GLN A 23 -14.46 -8.41 21.67
N ALA A 24 -15.46 -7.61 21.30
CA ALA A 24 -15.57 -7.11 19.95
C ALA A 24 -14.23 -6.44 19.64
N ALA A 25 -13.55 -6.92 18.58
CA ALA A 25 -12.38 -6.21 18.07
C ALA A 25 -12.86 -4.81 17.71
N GLN A 26 -12.56 -3.83 18.56
CA GLN A 26 -12.72 -2.44 18.21
C GLN A 26 -11.69 -2.20 17.11
N SER A 27 -12.15 -2.00 15.88
CA SER A 27 -11.32 -1.36 14.87
C SER A 27 -10.98 0.00 15.44
N ASP A 28 -9.68 0.29 15.58
CA ASP A 28 -9.20 1.58 16.02
C ASP A 28 -9.84 2.65 15.12
N GLU A 29 -10.70 3.45 15.69
CA GLU A 29 -11.32 4.56 14.98
C GLU A 29 -10.24 5.62 14.78
N PHE A 30 -9.81 5.81 13.53
CA PHE A 30 -8.77 6.78 13.19
C PHE A 30 -9.25 8.19 13.47
N THR A 31 -8.40 8.96 14.14
CA THR A 31 -8.69 10.37 14.42
C THR A 31 -8.41 11.25 13.18
N ASP A 32 -9.02 12.41 13.11
CA ASP A 32 -8.71 13.40 12.06
C ASP A 32 -7.23 13.77 12.04
N ALA A 33 -6.57 13.77 13.21
CA ALA A 33 -5.14 14.02 13.32
C ALA A 33 -4.31 12.89 12.69
N ASP A 34 -4.72 11.63 12.83
CA ASP A 34 -4.06 10.49 12.18
C ASP A 34 -4.21 10.58 10.65
N LEU A 35 -5.40 10.87 10.17
CA LEU A 35 -5.67 11.04 8.75
C LEU A 35 -4.86 12.20 8.15
N ALA A 36 -4.75 13.32 8.87
CA ALA A 36 -3.95 14.46 8.45
C ALA A 36 -2.46 14.12 8.37
N ARG A 37 -1.93 13.43 9.39
CA ARG A 37 -0.54 12.96 9.40
C ARG A 37 -0.25 12.00 8.25
N TRP A 38 -1.06 10.98 8.04
CA TRP A 38 -0.85 10.00 6.95
C TRP A 38 -0.94 10.65 5.59
N LYS A 39 -1.85 11.60 5.40
CA LYS A 39 -1.91 12.39 4.17
C LYS A 39 -0.61 13.17 3.95
N GLN A 40 -0.07 13.80 4.99
CA GLN A 40 1.19 14.53 4.88
C GLN A 40 2.35 13.61 4.53
N GLU A 41 2.48 12.45 5.19
CA GLU A 41 3.50 11.45 4.88
C GLU A 41 3.37 10.94 3.43
N TYR A 42 2.14 10.64 2.99
CA TYR A 42 1.88 10.25 1.61
C TYR A 42 2.30 11.33 0.61
N MET A 43 1.96 12.59 0.87
CA MET A 43 2.33 13.70 -0.02
C MET A 43 3.84 13.90 -0.10
N THR A 44 4.58 13.68 0.99
CA THR A 44 6.05 13.70 0.95
C THR A 44 6.61 12.63 -0.02
N VAL A 45 6.00 11.45 -0.07
CA VAL A 45 6.39 10.39 -1.01
C VAL A 45 6.01 10.77 -2.46
N VAL A 46 4.84 11.38 -2.65
CA VAL A 46 4.40 11.89 -3.97
C VAL A 46 5.36 12.94 -4.51
N GLU A 47 5.73 13.94 -3.69
CA GLU A 47 6.71 14.99 -4.07
C GLU A 47 8.08 14.40 -4.43
N LYS A 48 8.51 13.38 -3.71
CA LYS A 48 9.73 12.64 -4.06
C LYS A 48 9.59 11.94 -5.41
N GLY A 49 8.45 11.36 -5.68
CA GLY A 49 8.11 10.72 -6.97
C GLY A 49 8.13 11.72 -8.11
N GLU A 50 7.57 12.90 -7.91
CA GLU A 50 7.61 14.01 -8.88
C GLU A 50 9.05 14.35 -9.26
N GLN A 51 9.92 14.57 -8.27
CA GLN A 51 11.34 14.89 -8.53
C GLN A 51 12.03 13.79 -9.34
N LEU A 52 11.78 12.52 -9.02
CA LEU A 52 12.34 11.38 -9.75
C LEU A 52 11.80 11.31 -11.18
N PHE A 53 10.52 11.58 -11.36
CA PHE A 53 9.81 11.53 -12.64
C PHE A 53 10.32 12.60 -13.62
N HIS A 54 10.65 13.78 -13.10
CA HIS A 54 11.15 14.94 -13.86
C HIS A 54 12.68 15.01 -13.98
N GLY A 55 13.38 13.86 -13.92
CA GLY A 55 14.81 13.77 -14.19
C GLY A 55 15.69 13.48 -12.97
N GLY A 56 15.10 13.20 -11.81
CA GLY A 56 15.86 12.81 -10.61
C GLY A 56 16.38 11.38 -10.64
N LEU A 57 16.06 10.59 -11.66
CA LEU A 57 16.63 9.27 -11.89
C LEU A 57 17.90 9.37 -12.73
N GLN A 58 18.91 8.58 -12.35
CA GLN A 58 20.11 8.46 -13.17
C GLN A 58 19.80 7.58 -14.40
N SER A 59 19.83 8.20 -15.58
CA SER A 59 19.76 7.48 -16.85
C SER A 59 21.10 7.66 -17.61
N LYS A 60 21.41 6.74 -18.51
CA LYS A 60 22.61 6.86 -19.36
C LYS A 60 22.43 7.88 -20.48
N ASN A 61 21.20 8.22 -20.77
CA ASN A 61 20.83 9.28 -21.68
C ASN A 61 20.14 10.40 -20.88
N THR A 62 19.79 11.51 -21.51
CA THR A 62 19.13 12.66 -20.86
C THR A 62 17.61 12.52 -20.83
N VAL A 63 17.07 11.33 -21.09
CA VAL A 63 15.63 11.10 -21.13
C VAL A 63 15.09 10.94 -19.71
N SER A 64 13.96 11.57 -19.44
CA SER A 64 13.18 11.44 -18.20
C SER A 64 11.75 10.99 -18.50
N CYS A 65 11.04 10.55 -17.45
CA CYS A 65 9.70 10.00 -17.61
C CYS A 65 8.70 11.04 -18.17
N ASP A 66 8.83 12.29 -17.75
CA ASP A 66 7.95 13.41 -18.13
C ASP A 66 8.05 13.80 -19.60
N GLN A 67 9.16 13.49 -20.27
CA GLN A 67 9.31 13.77 -21.71
C GLN A 67 8.32 12.94 -22.56
N CYS A 68 7.97 11.76 -22.12
CA CYS A 68 6.96 10.91 -22.76
C CYS A 68 5.59 10.99 -22.07
N HIS A 69 5.59 11.25 -20.79
CA HIS A 69 4.40 11.24 -19.93
C HIS A 69 4.27 12.54 -19.10
N PRO A 70 4.03 13.70 -19.71
CA PRO A 70 3.89 14.95 -18.96
C PRO A 70 2.90 14.82 -17.81
N ASN A 71 3.33 15.12 -16.58
CA ASN A 71 2.51 14.94 -15.36
C ASN A 71 1.83 13.55 -15.30
N ALA A 72 2.60 12.51 -15.57
CA ALA A 72 2.14 11.13 -15.63
C ALA A 72 0.97 10.87 -16.62
N ALA A 73 0.77 11.73 -17.61
CA ALA A 73 -0.23 11.51 -18.65
C ALA A 73 0.02 10.18 -19.38
N ASN A 74 -1.06 9.47 -19.71
CA ASN A 74 -1.04 8.19 -20.43
C ASN A 74 -0.26 7.04 -19.75
N THR A 75 0.04 7.15 -18.45
CA THR A 75 0.65 6.04 -17.69
C THR A 75 -0.38 5.00 -17.26
N HIS A 76 -1.60 5.44 -17.00
CA HIS A 76 -2.75 4.60 -16.63
C HIS A 76 -2.50 3.60 -15.49
N PRO A 77 -1.93 4.02 -14.33
CA PRO A 77 -1.68 3.13 -13.20
C PRO A 77 -2.95 2.45 -12.70
N GLU A 78 -4.11 3.10 -12.85
CA GLU A 78 -5.44 2.61 -12.47
C GLU A 78 -5.88 1.36 -13.23
N THR A 79 -5.24 1.03 -14.36
CA THR A 79 -5.59 -0.14 -15.17
C THR A 79 -4.82 -1.40 -14.80
N TYR A 80 -3.80 -1.31 -13.95
CA TYR A 80 -2.96 -2.45 -13.56
C TYR A 80 -3.56 -3.26 -12.40
N PRO A 81 -3.30 -4.59 -12.35
CA PRO A 81 -2.45 -5.35 -13.28
C PRO A 81 -3.16 -5.57 -14.63
N LYS A 82 -2.40 -5.51 -15.74
CA LYS A 82 -2.94 -5.74 -17.09
C LYS A 82 -1.96 -6.49 -18.00
N PHE A 83 -2.49 -7.03 -19.09
CA PHE A 83 -1.64 -7.63 -20.13
C PHE A 83 -0.87 -6.53 -20.89
N GLN A 84 0.44 -6.65 -20.94
CA GLN A 84 1.31 -5.75 -21.70
C GLN A 84 1.91 -6.47 -22.90
N GLN A 85 1.63 -5.95 -24.09
CA GLN A 85 2.09 -6.53 -25.34
C GLN A 85 3.62 -6.58 -25.44
N GLN A 86 4.29 -5.53 -24.96
CA GLN A 86 5.76 -5.44 -24.97
C GLN A 86 6.42 -6.56 -24.16
N LEU A 87 5.73 -7.06 -23.13
CA LEU A 87 6.23 -8.09 -22.21
C LEU A 87 5.56 -9.44 -22.42
N GLY A 88 4.48 -9.51 -23.22
CA GLY A 88 3.77 -10.75 -23.53
C GLY A 88 3.07 -11.42 -22.33
N ARG A 89 2.83 -10.68 -21.25
CA ARG A 89 2.23 -11.22 -20.02
C ARG A 89 1.47 -10.15 -19.21
N VAL A 90 0.69 -10.60 -18.24
CA VAL A 90 0.08 -9.73 -17.23
C VAL A 90 1.16 -9.27 -16.26
N ILE A 91 1.23 -7.98 -16.01
CA ILE A 91 2.21 -7.34 -15.12
C ILE A 91 1.57 -6.33 -14.18
N ALA A 92 2.26 -6.03 -13.08
CA ALA A 92 1.95 -4.91 -12.20
C ALA A 92 2.53 -3.60 -12.75
N PHE A 93 2.03 -2.46 -12.26
CA PHE A 93 2.50 -1.15 -12.72
C PHE A 93 3.99 -0.94 -12.47
N ARG A 94 4.53 -1.38 -11.34
CA ARG A 94 5.97 -1.31 -11.02
C ARG A 94 6.86 -2.06 -12.02
N GLU A 95 6.36 -3.15 -12.58
CA GLU A 95 7.10 -3.87 -13.62
C GLU A 95 7.15 -3.07 -14.93
N MET A 96 6.09 -2.32 -15.24
CA MET A 96 6.10 -1.41 -16.39
C MET A 96 7.04 -0.23 -16.16
N ILE A 97 7.10 0.33 -14.95
CA ILE A 97 8.09 1.35 -14.60
C ILE A 97 9.51 0.81 -14.86
N ASN A 98 9.82 -0.40 -14.39
CA ASN A 98 11.13 -1.03 -14.64
C ASN A 98 11.42 -1.26 -16.12
N TRP A 99 10.40 -1.61 -16.90
CA TRP A 99 10.57 -1.73 -18.36
C TRP A 99 10.97 -0.37 -18.98
N CYS A 100 10.33 0.72 -18.57
CA CYS A 100 10.67 2.07 -19.02
C CYS A 100 12.06 2.51 -18.56
N LEU A 101 12.47 2.16 -17.33
CA LEU A 101 13.81 2.45 -16.84
C LEU A 101 14.90 1.80 -17.70
N MET A 102 14.72 0.52 -18.09
CA MET A 102 15.71 -0.21 -18.88
C MET A 102 15.73 0.20 -20.36
N ASN A 103 14.57 0.44 -20.94
CA ASN A 103 14.48 0.61 -22.39
C ASN A 103 14.64 2.07 -22.83
N PRO A 104 13.62 2.97 -22.62
CA PRO A 104 13.80 4.34 -23.10
C PRO A 104 14.80 5.15 -22.27
N LEU A 105 14.98 4.88 -20.98
CA LEU A 105 15.90 5.62 -20.12
C LEU A 105 17.33 5.03 -20.12
N GLU A 106 17.51 3.80 -20.58
CA GLU A 106 18.79 3.06 -20.54
C GLU A 106 19.43 3.04 -19.14
N GLY A 107 18.60 3.03 -18.11
CA GLY A 107 18.98 3.00 -16.70
C GLY A 107 18.96 1.60 -16.11
N GLU A 108 18.99 1.53 -14.79
CA GLU A 108 18.93 0.29 -14.03
C GLU A 108 17.52 0.07 -13.47
N THR A 109 17.13 -1.18 -13.32
CA THR A 109 15.88 -1.54 -12.62
C THR A 109 15.97 -1.22 -11.14
N LEU A 110 14.83 -0.91 -10.55
CA LEU A 110 14.66 -0.77 -9.12
C LEU A 110 14.01 -2.05 -8.54
N ALA A 111 14.38 -2.42 -7.32
CA ALA A 111 13.62 -3.42 -6.58
C ALA A 111 12.16 -2.95 -6.42
N LEU A 112 11.19 -3.87 -6.41
CA LEU A 112 9.78 -3.49 -6.36
C LEU A 112 9.37 -2.80 -5.05
N ASP A 113 10.17 -2.98 -3.99
CA ASP A 113 10.05 -2.34 -2.68
C ASP A 113 11.05 -1.18 -2.47
N ASP A 114 11.83 -0.81 -3.49
CA ASP A 114 12.73 0.34 -3.43
C ASP A 114 11.90 1.61 -3.15
N PRO A 115 12.29 2.45 -2.20
CA PRO A 115 11.60 3.71 -1.91
C PRO A 115 11.41 4.62 -3.13
N ARG A 116 12.33 4.58 -4.09
CA ARG A 116 12.21 5.32 -5.36
C ARG A 116 11.10 4.74 -6.25
N MET A 117 10.96 3.42 -6.29
CA MET A 117 9.88 2.76 -7.01
C MET A 117 8.51 3.10 -6.41
N ILE A 118 8.42 3.06 -5.07
CA ILE A 118 7.20 3.42 -4.34
C ILE A 118 6.85 4.89 -4.61
N ALA A 119 7.84 5.78 -4.63
CA ALA A 119 7.62 7.21 -4.90
C ALA A 119 7.13 7.47 -6.33
N LEU A 120 7.73 6.83 -7.33
CA LEU A 120 7.28 6.92 -8.74
C LEU A 120 5.83 6.44 -8.92
N GLU A 121 5.48 5.31 -8.30
CA GLU A 121 4.12 4.80 -8.33
C GLU A 121 3.15 5.74 -7.61
N ALA A 122 3.54 6.27 -6.44
CA ALA A 122 2.72 7.21 -5.68
C ALA A 122 2.43 8.49 -6.49
N TYR A 123 3.45 9.06 -7.13
CA TYR A 123 3.29 10.24 -7.99
C TYR A 123 2.36 9.96 -9.18
N ALA A 124 2.63 8.90 -9.95
CA ALA A 124 1.80 8.56 -11.10
C ALA A 124 0.34 8.31 -10.72
N THR A 125 0.11 7.60 -9.61
CA THR A 125 -1.23 7.33 -9.08
C THR A 125 -1.91 8.60 -8.60
N TYR A 126 -1.18 9.50 -7.94
CA TYR A 126 -1.69 10.78 -7.45
C TYR A 126 -2.12 11.69 -8.61
N GLU A 127 -1.30 11.82 -9.64
CA GLU A 127 -1.61 12.62 -10.84
C GLU A 127 -2.81 12.06 -11.63
N ARG A 128 -2.99 10.74 -11.58
CA ARG A 128 -4.10 10.05 -12.24
C ARG A 128 -5.35 9.86 -11.37
N ARG A 129 -5.36 10.41 -10.14
CA ARG A 129 -6.53 10.32 -9.25
C ARG A 129 -7.77 10.94 -9.88
N GLY A 130 -8.92 10.28 -9.70
CA GLY A 130 -10.18 10.73 -10.24
C GLY A 130 -10.34 10.55 -11.77
N VAL A 131 -9.36 9.97 -12.45
CA VAL A 131 -9.49 9.56 -13.84
C VAL A 131 -10.33 8.29 -13.89
N PRO A 132 -11.46 8.28 -14.61
CA PRO A 132 -12.28 7.09 -14.75
C PRO A 132 -11.49 5.95 -15.39
N LEU A 133 -11.68 4.74 -14.88
CA LEU A 133 -11.17 3.54 -15.52
C LEU A 133 -11.89 3.37 -16.88
N ASP A 134 -11.10 3.37 -17.96
CA ASP A 134 -11.60 3.16 -19.33
C ASP A 134 -10.85 1.94 -19.91
N PRO A 135 -11.38 0.73 -19.72
CA PRO A 135 -10.75 -0.50 -20.21
C PRO A 135 -10.58 -0.43 -21.75
N GLY A 136 -9.36 -0.65 -22.19
CA GLY A 136 -9.01 -0.59 -23.62
C GLY A 136 -8.34 0.71 -24.06
N LYS A 137 -8.25 1.74 -23.22
CA LYS A 137 -7.29 2.83 -23.41
C LYS A 137 -5.90 2.39 -23.00
N HIS A 138 -4.98 2.49 -23.91
CA HIS A 138 -3.57 2.15 -23.76
C HIS A 138 -2.70 3.37 -23.99
#